data_f191e343e218260ff58301c4d485b3d4
#
_entry.id   f191e343e218260ff58301c4d485b3d4
#
_cell.length_a   1.000
_cell.length_b   1.000
_cell.length_c   1.000
_cell.angle_alpha   90.00
_cell.angle_beta   90.00
_cell.angle_gamma   90.00
#
_symmetry.space_group_name_H-M   'P 1'
#
loop_
_entity.id
_entity.type
_entity.pdbx_description
1 polymer ?
#
loop_
_entity_poly.entity_id
_entity_poly.type
_entity_poly.pdbx_seq_one_letter_code
_entity_poly.pdbx_strand_id
1 'polypeptide(L)'
;MAKGPSRLDNVISLAKRRGFVFPCGDIYGGTRSAWDYGPLGVELKENIKRAWWNAMVRRRADVVGLDSSVILPREVWVASGHVKAFTDPLIECLNCHKRAREDQLIEELAEKKGVEESSLTTADLACPNCGVRGQWTEPRAFSGLLKTYLGPVDDEAGLHYLRPETAQGIFINYANVMNAARKKPPFGIGQIGKSFRNEITPGNFIFRTREFEQMELEFFCEPGTDEEWHQYWIDYRKAWYVDLGIDPENLREYEHPKEKLSHYSKRTVDLEYRFGFQGSEWGELEGIANRTDYDLTVHSEASGAKLDYFDPNTKERWTPYVIEPSAGLTRSLMAFLIEAYHEDVAPNAKGGVDKRVVLKLDPRLAPVKAAVLPLSRKPELTGPAQELADELRGIWNVDYDDAGAVGRRYRRQDEIGTPFCITYDFDSIEDHAVTIRERDTMEQVRIPLDMVKSYLIERLGC
;
A
#
# COMPACT_ATOMS: atom_id res chain seq x y z
N MET A 1 34.59 -1.47 9.30
CA MET A 1 33.80 -2.69 9.46
C MET A 1 32.52 -2.46 8.66
N ALA A 2 32.15 -3.35 7.75
CA ALA A 2 30.87 -3.25 7.06
C ALA A 2 29.74 -3.32 8.11
N LYS A 3 28.84 -2.33 8.14
CA LYS A 3 27.63 -2.40 8.95
C LYS A 3 26.86 -3.67 8.53
N GLY A 4 26.38 -4.45 9.49
CA GLY A 4 25.50 -5.58 9.19
C GLY A 4 24.24 -5.12 8.44
N PRO A 5 23.45 -6.06 7.89
CA PRO A 5 22.23 -5.72 7.17
C PRO A 5 21.27 -4.90 8.06
N SER A 6 20.64 -3.89 7.47
CA SER A 6 19.61 -3.09 8.17
C SER A 6 18.35 -3.92 8.42
N ARG A 7 17.43 -3.42 9.28
CA ARG A 7 16.09 -4.04 9.46
C ARG A 7 15.38 -4.18 8.12
N LEU A 8 15.45 -3.15 7.29
CA LEU A 8 14.84 -3.15 5.94
C LEU A 8 15.44 -4.24 5.04
N ASP A 9 16.78 -4.42 5.05
CA ASP A 9 17.43 -5.47 4.26
C ASP A 9 16.97 -6.87 4.70
N ASN A 10 16.81 -7.07 6.01
CA ASN A 10 16.30 -8.34 6.57
C ASN A 10 14.85 -8.60 6.15
N VAL A 11 13.99 -7.58 6.18
CA VAL A 11 12.58 -7.67 5.72
C VAL A 11 12.53 -7.98 4.23
N ILE A 12 13.31 -7.31 3.40
CA ILE A 12 13.36 -7.58 1.95
C ILE A 12 13.82 -9.01 1.67
N SER A 13 14.84 -9.48 2.38
CA SER A 13 15.34 -10.85 2.26
C SER A 13 14.26 -11.87 2.67
N LEU A 14 13.58 -11.64 3.79
CA LEU A 14 12.48 -12.48 4.26
C LEU A 14 11.33 -12.52 3.25
N ALA A 15 10.90 -11.34 2.77
CA ALA A 15 9.78 -11.20 1.84
C ALA A 15 10.01 -11.98 0.54
N LYS A 16 11.22 -11.91 -0.02
CA LYS A 16 11.61 -12.69 -1.20
C LYS A 16 11.68 -14.19 -0.92
N ARG A 17 12.34 -14.58 0.15
CA ARG A 17 12.55 -15.99 0.51
C ARG A 17 11.25 -16.70 0.87
N ARG A 18 10.29 -15.99 1.46
CA ARG A 18 9.01 -16.56 1.89
C ARG A 18 7.87 -16.37 0.88
N GLY A 19 8.14 -15.77 -0.27
CA GLY A 19 7.15 -15.66 -1.35
C GLY A 19 6.09 -14.61 -1.10
N PHE A 20 6.44 -13.52 -0.43
CA PHE A 20 5.62 -12.31 -0.43
C PHE A 20 5.76 -11.58 -1.76
N VAL A 21 6.99 -11.44 -2.26
CA VAL A 21 7.27 -10.80 -3.54
C VAL A 21 8.36 -11.51 -4.31
N PHE A 22 8.29 -11.42 -5.63
CA PHE A 22 9.30 -11.90 -6.56
C PHE A 22 9.69 -10.78 -7.53
N PRO A 23 10.95 -10.73 -8.03
CA PRO A 23 11.29 -9.86 -9.14
C PRO A 23 10.45 -10.21 -10.38
N CYS A 24 9.80 -9.22 -10.99
CA CYS A 24 8.98 -9.44 -12.18
C CYS A 24 9.86 -9.85 -13.37
N GLY A 25 9.49 -10.93 -14.04
CA GLY A 25 10.20 -11.41 -15.24
C GLY A 25 11.61 -11.92 -14.96
N ASP A 26 11.90 -12.43 -13.77
CA ASP A 26 13.24 -12.85 -13.32
C ASP A 26 13.92 -13.84 -14.30
N ILE A 27 13.16 -14.77 -14.89
CA ILE A 27 13.65 -15.75 -15.89
C ILE A 27 14.18 -15.11 -17.18
N TYR A 28 13.84 -13.83 -17.42
CA TYR A 28 14.33 -13.04 -18.57
C TYR A 28 15.32 -11.95 -18.13
N GLY A 29 15.88 -12.05 -16.92
CA GLY A 29 16.79 -11.06 -16.34
C GLY A 29 16.11 -9.98 -15.52
N GLY A 30 14.80 -10.04 -15.37
CA GLY A 30 14.00 -9.16 -14.54
C GLY A 30 13.78 -7.76 -15.13
N THR A 31 12.72 -7.10 -14.65
CA THR A 31 12.46 -5.67 -14.92
C THR A 31 12.79 -4.88 -13.67
N ARG A 32 13.65 -3.86 -13.80
CA ARG A 32 14.08 -3.06 -12.65
C ARG A 32 12.90 -2.41 -11.93
N SER A 33 12.83 -2.63 -10.61
CA SER A 33 11.78 -2.11 -9.72
C SER A 33 10.35 -2.46 -10.17
N ALA A 34 10.20 -3.66 -10.75
CA ALA A 34 8.92 -4.31 -10.98
C ALA A 34 8.87 -5.58 -10.14
N TRP A 35 7.71 -5.83 -9.53
CA TRP A 35 7.54 -6.89 -8.55
C TRP A 35 6.22 -7.62 -8.78
N ASP A 36 6.28 -8.94 -8.67
CA ASP A 36 5.13 -9.83 -8.63
C ASP A 36 4.85 -10.19 -7.17
N TYR A 37 3.57 -10.26 -6.79
CA TYR A 37 3.17 -10.68 -5.45
C TYR A 37 2.95 -12.18 -5.44
N GLY A 38 3.76 -12.88 -4.64
CA GLY A 38 3.66 -14.33 -4.49
C GLY A 38 2.48 -14.75 -3.60
N PRO A 39 2.36 -16.06 -3.29
CA PRO A 39 1.20 -16.59 -2.54
C PRO A 39 0.91 -15.88 -1.21
N LEU A 40 1.94 -15.57 -0.42
CA LEU A 40 1.75 -14.84 0.84
C LEU A 40 1.53 -13.33 0.61
N GLY A 41 2.14 -12.77 -0.43
CA GLY A 41 2.00 -11.36 -0.77
C GLY A 41 0.61 -11.01 -1.26
N VAL A 42 0.00 -11.84 -2.10
CA VAL A 42 -1.37 -11.62 -2.56
C VAL A 42 -2.38 -11.70 -1.42
N GLU A 43 -2.23 -12.67 -0.53
CA GLU A 43 -3.11 -12.78 0.64
C GLU A 43 -2.99 -11.58 1.59
N LEU A 44 -1.76 -11.13 1.88
CA LEU A 44 -1.54 -9.92 2.68
C LEU A 44 -2.16 -8.69 2.01
N LYS A 45 -1.97 -8.54 0.70
CA LYS A 45 -2.59 -7.46 -0.10
C LYS A 45 -4.12 -7.46 0.00
N GLU A 46 -4.74 -8.60 -0.21
CA GLU A 46 -6.20 -8.74 -0.14
C GLU A 46 -6.74 -8.47 1.27
N ASN A 47 -6.01 -8.87 2.32
CA ASN A 47 -6.37 -8.57 3.70
C ASN A 47 -6.28 -7.06 4.00
N ILE A 48 -5.24 -6.35 3.51
CA ILE A 48 -5.13 -4.89 3.64
C ILE A 48 -6.28 -4.19 2.89
N LYS A 49 -6.57 -4.59 1.65
CA LYS A 49 -7.70 -4.08 0.87
C LYS A 49 -9.02 -4.26 1.61
N ARG A 50 -9.24 -5.45 2.17
CA ARG A 50 -10.46 -5.76 2.93
C ARG A 50 -10.58 -4.91 4.19
N ALA A 51 -9.49 -4.72 4.92
CA ALA A 51 -9.45 -3.86 6.11
C ALA A 51 -9.77 -2.41 5.74
N TRP A 52 -9.15 -1.88 4.67
CA TRP A 52 -9.41 -0.54 4.17
C TRP A 52 -10.86 -0.38 3.68
N TRP A 53 -11.33 -1.30 2.84
CA TRP A 53 -12.69 -1.26 2.29
C TRP A 53 -13.77 -1.35 3.37
N ASN A 54 -13.54 -2.15 4.39
CA ASN A 54 -14.44 -2.24 5.53
C ASN A 54 -14.49 -0.92 6.31
N ALA A 55 -13.33 -0.29 6.58
CA ALA A 55 -13.25 0.97 7.32
C ALA A 55 -13.81 2.14 6.50
N MET A 56 -13.40 2.25 5.23
CA MET A 56 -13.68 3.43 4.42
C MET A 56 -15.01 3.39 3.69
N VAL A 57 -15.54 2.19 3.38
CA VAL A 57 -16.74 2.05 2.55
C VAL A 57 -17.87 1.34 3.32
N ARG A 58 -17.65 0.08 3.75
CA ARG A 58 -18.76 -0.75 4.26
C ARG A 58 -19.34 -0.31 5.59
N ARG A 59 -18.49 0.17 6.51
CA ARG A 59 -18.91 0.61 7.86
C ARG A 59 -19.40 2.06 7.89
N ARG A 60 -19.50 2.71 6.73
CA ARG A 60 -19.91 4.11 6.59
C ARG A 60 -21.19 4.22 5.77
N ALA A 61 -22.13 5.01 6.29
CA ALA A 61 -23.38 5.29 5.57
C ALA A 61 -23.21 6.39 4.50
N ASP A 62 -22.13 7.18 4.61
CA ASP A 62 -21.81 8.33 3.78
C ASP A 62 -20.78 8.04 2.68
N VAL A 63 -20.34 6.78 2.51
CA VAL A 63 -19.39 6.41 1.45
C VAL A 63 -19.95 5.26 0.62
N VAL A 64 -19.65 5.28 -0.68
CA VAL A 64 -19.94 4.20 -1.63
C VAL A 64 -18.72 3.82 -2.42
N GLY A 65 -18.73 2.65 -3.08
CA GLY A 65 -17.61 2.17 -3.87
C GLY A 65 -17.77 2.42 -5.35
N LEU A 66 -16.64 2.55 -6.05
CA LEU A 66 -16.53 2.59 -7.50
C LEU A 66 -15.34 1.73 -7.94
N ASP A 67 -15.42 1.17 -9.14
CA ASP A 67 -14.29 0.60 -9.87
C ASP A 67 -14.31 1.15 -11.29
N SER A 68 -13.46 2.16 -11.55
CA SER A 68 -13.37 2.82 -12.84
C SER A 68 -12.30 2.18 -13.74
N SER A 69 -12.37 2.44 -15.04
CA SER A 69 -11.45 1.89 -16.02
C SER A 69 -10.01 2.35 -15.79
N VAL A 70 -9.05 1.47 -16.06
CA VAL A 70 -7.60 1.75 -16.01
C VAL A 70 -7.17 2.61 -17.19
N ILE A 71 -7.70 2.31 -18.38
CA ILE A 71 -7.42 3.05 -19.60
C ILE A 71 -8.50 4.13 -19.75
N LEU A 72 -8.07 5.40 -19.73
CA LEU A 72 -8.97 6.54 -19.85
C LEU A 72 -8.61 7.39 -21.06
N PRO A 73 -9.61 8.08 -21.66
CA PRO A 73 -9.40 8.98 -22.79
C PRO A 73 -8.42 10.10 -22.44
N ARG A 74 -7.68 10.56 -23.46
CA ARG A 74 -6.72 11.65 -23.35
C ARG A 74 -7.34 12.93 -22.77
N GLU A 75 -8.59 13.20 -23.10
CA GLU A 75 -9.33 14.39 -22.66
C GLU A 75 -9.41 14.51 -21.14
N VAL A 76 -9.56 13.40 -20.43
CA VAL A 76 -9.57 13.36 -18.95
C VAL A 76 -8.26 13.94 -18.39
N TRP A 77 -7.12 13.53 -18.96
CA TRP A 77 -5.79 13.92 -18.50
C TRP A 77 -5.38 15.33 -19.00
N VAL A 78 -5.97 15.79 -20.08
CA VAL A 78 -5.84 17.19 -20.53
C VAL A 78 -6.63 18.10 -19.61
N ALA A 79 -7.88 17.78 -19.31
CA ALA A 79 -8.75 18.57 -18.44
C ALA A 79 -8.18 18.71 -17.02
N SER A 80 -7.74 17.59 -16.44
CA SER A 80 -7.13 17.59 -15.10
C SER A 80 -5.72 18.20 -15.03
N GLY A 81 -5.13 18.58 -16.17
CA GLY A 81 -3.80 19.19 -16.24
C GLY A 81 -2.62 18.20 -16.25
N HIS A 82 -2.85 16.89 -16.09
CA HIS A 82 -1.78 15.90 -16.02
C HIS A 82 -0.90 15.83 -17.28
N VAL A 83 -1.48 16.00 -18.48
CA VAL A 83 -0.69 15.99 -19.72
C VAL A 83 0.35 17.11 -19.74
N LYS A 84 0.06 18.25 -19.11
CA LYS A 84 0.95 19.42 -19.04
C LYS A 84 1.89 19.40 -17.84
N ALA A 85 1.36 19.06 -16.66
CA ALA A 85 2.09 19.19 -15.38
C ALA A 85 2.85 17.92 -14.99
N PHE A 86 2.45 16.74 -15.50
CA PHE A 86 3.07 15.46 -15.12
C PHE A 86 4.31 15.16 -15.98
N THR A 87 5.23 16.14 -16.00
CA THR A 87 6.50 16.09 -16.74
C THR A 87 7.64 16.49 -15.83
N ASP A 88 8.67 15.66 -15.79
CA ASP A 88 9.87 15.89 -15.00
C ASP A 88 11.03 16.36 -15.89
N PRO A 89 11.91 17.26 -15.44
CA PRO A 89 13.13 17.60 -16.15
C PRO A 89 14.15 16.48 -16.02
N LEU A 90 14.33 15.71 -17.10
CA LEU A 90 15.27 14.60 -17.17
C LEU A 90 16.62 15.05 -17.69
N ILE A 91 17.69 14.76 -16.95
CA ILE A 91 19.09 14.90 -17.38
C ILE A 91 19.80 13.54 -17.41
N GLU A 92 20.76 13.39 -18.30
CA GLU A 92 21.62 12.20 -18.42
C GLU A 92 23.07 12.57 -18.16
N CYS A 93 23.75 11.80 -17.30
CA CYS A 93 25.18 11.99 -17.04
C CYS A 93 25.99 11.58 -18.27
N LEU A 94 26.78 12.50 -18.82
CA LEU A 94 27.60 12.27 -20.02
C LEU A 94 28.73 11.27 -19.81
N ASN A 95 29.11 10.97 -18.55
CA ASN A 95 30.16 10.02 -18.22
C ASN A 95 29.64 8.58 -18.03
N CYS A 96 28.55 8.38 -17.32
CA CYS A 96 28.08 7.02 -16.97
C CYS A 96 26.68 6.70 -17.52
N HIS A 97 26.07 7.59 -18.28
CA HIS A 97 24.74 7.47 -18.91
C HIS A 97 23.60 7.19 -17.92
N LYS A 98 23.80 7.47 -16.62
CA LYS A 98 22.72 7.44 -15.65
C LYS A 98 21.84 8.65 -15.80
N ARG A 99 20.52 8.41 -15.76
CA ARG A 99 19.49 9.44 -15.81
C ARG A 99 19.05 9.82 -14.42
N ALA A 100 18.74 11.10 -14.23
CA ALA A 100 18.24 11.66 -12.98
C ALA A 100 17.25 12.79 -13.26
N ARG A 101 16.46 13.12 -12.24
CA ARG A 101 15.64 14.33 -12.24
C ARG A 101 16.52 15.51 -11.84
N GLU A 102 16.53 16.54 -12.67
CA GLU A 102 17.31 17.76 -12.42
C GLU A 102 16.83 18.47 -11.16
N ASP A 103 15.52 18.67 -11.04
CA ASP A 103 14.86 19.35 -9.93
C ASP A 103 15.20 18.70 -8.58
N GLN A 104 15.11 17.38 -8.47
CA GLN A 104 15.46 16.66 -7.24
C GLN A 104 16.94 16.82 -6.87
N LEU A 105 17.85 16.73 -7.84
CA LEU A 105 19.26 16.92 -7.56
C LEU A 105 19.62 18.34 -7.16
N ILE A 106 18.90 19.34 -7.69
CA ILE A 106 19.03 20.76 -7.31
C ILE A 106 18.51 20.94 -5.88
N GLU A 107 17.33 20.44 -5.54
CA GLU A 107 16.74 20.49 -4.20
C GLU A 107 17.67 19.86 -3.15
N GLU A 108 18.13 18.63 -3.37
CA GLU A 108 19.06 17.92 -2.47
C GLU A 108 20.38 18.71 -2.27
N LEU A 109 20.88 19.35 -3.34
CA LEU A 109 22.11 20.12 -3.24
C LEU A 109 21.88 21.45 -2.54
N ALA A 110 20.74 22.11 -2.76
CA ALA A 110 20.34 23.36 -2.11
C ALA A 110 20.19 23.18 -0.60
N GLU A 111 19.48 22.13 -0.18
CA GLU A 111 19.37 21.78 1.24
C GLU A 111 20.74 21.50 1.88
N LYS A 112 21.56 20.72 1.20
CA LYS A 112 22.91 20.37 1.71
C LYS A 112 23.83 21.58 1.85
N LYS A 113 23.69 22.57 0.97
CA LYS A 113 24.52 23.80 0.97
C LYS A 113 23.88 24.94 1.77
N GLY A 114 22.60 24.88 2.11
CA GLY A 114 21.84 25.96 2.74
C GLY A 114 21.68 27.18 1.82
N VAL A 115 21.42 26.97 0.53
CA VAL A 115 21.26 28.01 -0.49
C VAL A 115 19.91 27.88 -1.20
N GLU A 116 19.46 28.93 -1.87
CA GLU A 116 18.27 28.89 -2.69
C GLU A 116 18.45 28.01 -3.94
N GLU A 117 17.45 27.21 -4.30
CA GLU A 117 17.45 26.35 -5.50
C GLU A 117 17.76 27.15 -6.78
N SER A 118 17.21 28.35 -6.91
CA SER A 118 17.39 29.25 -8.05
C SER A 118 18.83 29.69 -8.28
N SER A 119 19.72 29.52 -7.29
CA SER A 119 21.14 29.85 -7.39
C SER A 119 21.98 28.70 -7.98
N LEU A 120 21.37 27.53 -8.19
CA LEU A 120 22.06 26.32 -8.65
C LEU A 120 21.68 26.00 -10.11
N THR A 121 22.61 25.35 -10.80
CA THR A 121 22.43 24.89 -12.19
C THR A 121 22.92 23.46 -12.33
N THR A 122 22.68 22.82 -13.48
CA THR A 122 23.23 21.48 -13.79
C THR A 122 24.75 21.40 -13.66
N ALA A 123 25.46 22.52 -13.87
CA ALA A 123 26.92 22.59 -13.69
C ALA A 123 27.37 22.34 -12.23
N ASP A 124 26.52 22.62 -11.27
CA ASP A 124 26.79 22.43 -9.85
C ASP A 124 26.54 21.00 -9.38
N LEU A 125 25.81 20.22 -10.15
CA LEU A 125 25.35 18.88 -9.78
C LEU A 125 26.45 17.83 -9.96
N ALA A 126 26.65 17.01 -8.93
CA ALA A 126 27.46 15.80 -9.02
C ALA A 126 26.59 14.58 -9.35
N CYS A 127 27.05 13.72 -10.25
CA CYS A 127 26.34 12.50 -10.57
C CYS A 127 26.31 11.55 -9.34
N PRO A 128 25.13 11.14 -8.85
CA PRO A 128 25.04 10.27 -7.68
C PRO A 128 25.61 8.86 -7.92
N ASN A 129 25.82 8.47 -9.20
CA ASN A 129 26.35 7.16 -9.54
C ASN A 129 27.87 7.15 -9.71
N CYS A 130 28.46 8.15 -10.36
CA CYS A 130 29.90 8.16 -10.69
C CYS A 130 30.68 9.33 -10.09
N GLY A 131 30.00 10.27 -9.42
CA GLY A 131 30.62 11.42 -8.75
C GLY A 131 31.11 12.56 -9.67
N VAL A 132 31.06 12.39 -10.98
CA VAL A 132 31.44 13.44 -11.93
C VAL A 132 30.50 14.63 -11.82
N ARG A 133 31.07 15.86 -11.75
CA ARG A 133 30.30 17.10 -11.59
C ARG A 133 30.15 17.83 -12.91
N GLY A 134 28.97 18.42 -13.13
CA GLY A 134 28.69 19.32 -14.25
C GLY A 134 28.68 18.67 -15.64
N GLN A 135 28.72 17.35 -15.73
CA GLN A 135 28.74 16.60 -16.99
C GLN A 135 27.33 16.02 -17.27
N TRP A 136 26.39 16.88 -17.63
CA TRP A 136 25.00 16.52 -17.87
C TRP A 136 24.54 16.98 -19.26
N THR A 137 23.54 16.29 -19.81
CA THR A 137 22.82 16.74 -20.99
C THR A 137 21.93 17.93 -20.61
N GLU A 138 21.47 18.68 -21.61
CA GLU A 138 20.37 19.65 -21.43
C GLU A 138 19.12 18.92 -20.90
N PRO A 139 18.36 19.57 -19.98
CA PRO A 139 17.12 19.01 -19.46
C PRO A 139 16.10 18.76 -20.57
N ARG A 140 15.47 17.61 -20.53
CA ARG A 140 14.39 17.24 -21.45
C ARG A 140 13.14 16.90 -20.68
N ALA A 141 11.99 17.40 -21.12
CA ALA A 141 10.69 17.03 -20.56
C ALA A 141 10.46 15.52 -20.70
N PHE A 142 10.26 14.85 -19.59
CA PHE A 142 9.97 13.43 -19.52
C PHE A 142 8.55 13.22 -19.00
N SER A 143 7.66 12.61 -19.80
CA SER A 143 6.30 12.33 -19.38
C SER A 143 6.23 11.19 -18.37
N GLY A 144 5.65 11.46 -17.21
CA GLY A 144 5.29 10.46 -16.20
C GLY A 144 4.09 9.59 -16.59
N LEU A 145 3.34 9.97 -17.64
CA LEU A 145 2.20 9.20 -18.14
C LEU A 145 2.65 8.05 -19.05
N LEU A 146 2.09 6.85 -18.82
CA LEU A 146 2.24 5.71 -19.72
C LEU A 146 1.14 5.75 -20.80
N LYS A 147 1.57 5.76 -22.06
CA LYS A 147 0.70 5.84 -23.23
C LYS A 147 0.32 4.45 -23.71
N THR A 148 -0.90 4.34 -24.28
CA THR A 148 -1.35 3.20 -25.05
C THR A 148 -2.23 3.68 -26.20
N TYR A 149 -2.47 2.82 -27.19
CA TYR A 149 -3.33 3.11 -28.33
C TYR A 149 -4.47 2.12 -28.40
N LEU A 150 -5.69 2.61 -28.58
CA LEU A 150 -6.87 1.79 -28.84
C LEU A 150 -7.27 1.92 -30.32
N GLY A 151 -7.60 0.78 -30.93
CA GLY A 151 -7.91 0.73 -32.35
C GLY A 151 -6.81 0.10 -33.19
N PRO A 152 -7.00 0.00 -34.51
CA PRO A 152 -6.10 -0.73 -35.39
C PRO A 152 -4.85 0.06 -35.84
N VAL A 153 -4.77 1.36 -35.54
CA VAL A 153 -3.69 2.27 -35.95
C VAL A 153 -3.22 3.08 -34.76
N ASP A 154 -1.91 3.22 -34.62
CA ASP A 154 -1.26 4.04 -33.61
C ASP A 154 -1.25 5.52 -34.07
N ASP A 155 -2.37 6.20 -33.90
CA ASP A 155 -2.55 7.62 -34.22
C ASP A 155 -3.05 8.45 -33.02
N GLU A 156 -3.15 9.76 -33.21
CA GLU A 156 -3.63 10.68 -32.16
C GLU A 156 -5.08 10.39 -31.71
N ALA A 157 -5.91 9.86 -32.58
CA ALA A 157 -7.30 9.53 -32.27
C ALA A 157 -7.41 8.28 -31.36
N GLY A 158 -6.46 7.35 -31.52
CA GLY A 158 -6.36 6.16 -30.69
C GLY A 158 -5.58 6.37 -29.38
N LEU A 159 -4.99 7.55 -29.14
CA LEU A 159 -4.13 7.80 -27.99
C LEU A 159 -4.92 7.83 -26.67
N HIS A 160 -4.59 6.90 -25.80
CA HIS A 160 -5.11 6.78 -24.42
C HIS A 160 -3.95 6.70 -23.43
N TYR A 161 -4.28 6.84 -22.15
CA TYR A 161 -3.30 6.72 -21.08
C TYR A 161 -3.73 5.67 -20.05
N LEU A 162 -2.75 4.93 -19.54
CA LEU A 162 -2.92 4.20 -18.28
C LEU A 162 -2.97 5.21 -17.16
N ARG A 163 -3.98 5.15 -16.31
CA ARG A 163 -4.20 6.14 -15.24
C ARG A 163 -3.00 6.24 -14.29
N PRO A 164 -2.46 7.42 -14.00
CA PRO A 164 -1.40 7.64 -13.01
C PRO A 164 -1.94 7.69 -11.57
N GLU A 165 -3.27 7.81 -11.40
CA GLU A 165 -4.01 7.85 -10.15
C GLU A 165 -5.44 7.35 -10.36
N THR A 166 -6.11 6.96 -9.29
CA THR A 166 -7.50 6.49 -9.35
C THR A 166 -8.51 7.61 -9.22
N ALA A 167 -8.12 8.80 -8.75
CA ALA A 167 -8.97 9.97 -8.46
C ALA A 167 -9.81 10.43 -9.65
N GLN A 168 -9.18 10.62 -10.83
CA GLN A 168 -9.88 11.18 -12.00
C GLN A 168 -11.04 10.31 -12.46
N GLY A 169 -10.92 8.98 -12.32
CA GLY A 169 -12.01 8.05 -12.58
C GLY A 169 -13.21 8.28 -11.66
N ILE A 170 -12.98 8.75 -10.43
CA ILE A 170 -14.03 9.10 -9.49
C ILE A 170 -14.71 10.40 -9.89
N PHE A 171 -13.93 11.45 -10.20
CA PHE A 171 -14.49 12.77 -10.55
C PHE A 171 -15.39 12.73 -11.78
N ILE A 172 -14.97 12.06 -12.86
CA ILE A 172 -15.80 11.92 -14.07
C ILE A 172 -17.06 11.08 -13.86
N ASN A 173 -17.12 10.27 -12.79
CA ASN A 173 -18.27 9.47 -12.41
C ASN A 173 -19.08 10.07 -11.25
N TYR A 174 -18.70 11.24 -10.73
CA TYR A 174 -19.37 11.87 -9.59
C TYR A 174 -20.89 11.94 -9.74
N ALA A 175 -21.37 12.53 -10.83
CA ALA A 175 -22.81 12.68 -11.09
C ALA A 175 -23.51 11.32 -11.26
N ASN A 176 -22.89 10.35 -11.93
CA ASN A 176 -23.42 9.00 -12.11
C ASN A 176 -23.62 8.31 -10.76
N VAL A 177 -22.58 8.36 -9.92
CA VAL A 177 -22.61 7.70 -8.60
C VAL A 177 -23.57 8.40 -7.66
N MET A 178 -23.54 9.73 -7.58
CA MET A 178 -24.45 10.53 -6.75
C MET A 178 -25.91 10.19 -7.06
N ASN A 179 -26.28 10.15 -8.35
CA ASN A 179 -27.64 9.86 -8.79
C ASN A 179 -28.03 8.38 -8.55
N ALA A 180 -27.18 7.44 -8.96
CA ALA A 180 -27.48 6.01 -8.84
C ALA A 180 -27.55 5.56 -7.38
N ALA A 181 -26.65 6.05 -6.52
CA ALA A 181 -26.61 5.75 -5.10
C ALA A 181 -27.52 6.65 -4.25
N ARG A 182 -28.21 7.64 -4.85
CA ARG A 182 -29.05 8.64 -4.18
C ARG A 182 -28.33 9.34 -3.02
N LYS A 183 -27.07 9.66 -3.23
CA LYS A 183 -26.24 10.38 -2.25
C LYS A 183 -26.37 11.88 -2.43
N LYS A 184 -26.08 12.60 -1.37
CA LYS A 184 -25.94 14.07 -1.33
C LYS A 184 -24.70 14.40 -0.49
N PRO A 185 -24.00 15.50 -0.78
CA PRO A 185 -22.90 15.96 0.08
C PRO A 185 -23.39 16.23 1.53
N PRO A 186 -22.59 15.89 2.58
CA PRO A 186 -21.29 15.25 2.44
C PRO A 186 -21.38 13.75 2.15
N PHE A 187 -20.63 13.26 1.15
CA PHE A 187 -20.49 11.84 0.89
C PHE A 187 -19.17 11.54 0.16
N GLY A 188 -18.72 10.30 0.22
CA GLY A 188 -17.47 9.86 -0.42
C GLY A 188 -17.66 8.75 -1.44
N ILE A 189 -16.71 8.64 -2.36
CA ILE A 189 -16.59 7.55 -3.32
C ILE A 189 -15.19 6.94 -3.16
N GLY A 190 -15.14 5.68 -2.71
CA GLY A 190 -13.89 4.94 -2.52
C GLY A 190 -13.58 4.02 -3.68
N GLN A 191 -12.30 3.88 -4.01
CA GLN A 191 -11.80 3.00 -5.05
C GLN A 191 -10.49 2.36 -4.64
N ILE A 192 -10.28 1.10 -5.02
CA ILE A 192 -9.00 0.42 -4.97
C ILE A 192 -8.64 -0.01 -6.38
N GLY A 193 -7.44 0.32 -6.83
CA GLY A 193 -7.06 -0.10 -8.17
C GLY A 193 -5.61 0.19 -8.52
N LYS A 194 -5.18 -0.41 -9.63
CA LYS A 194 -3.84 -0.17 -10.18
C LYS A 194 -3.73 1.22 -10.78
N SER A 195 -2.55 1.82 -10.58
CA SER A 195 -2.11 3.06 -11.18
C SER A 195 -0.69 2.90 -11.74
N PHE A 196 -0.33 3.75 -12.69
CA PHE A 196 0.87 3.59 -13.49
C PHE A 196 1.60 4.92 -13.64
N ARG A 197 2.86 4.96 -13.21
CA ARG A 197 3.72 6.14 -13.36
C ARG A 197 5.04 5.74 -13.99
N ASN A 198 5.43 6.41 -15.06
CA ASN A 198 6.70 6.15 -15.73
C ASN A 198 7.86 6.76 -14.94
N GLU A 199 8.15 6.18 -13.77
CA GLU A 199 9.18 6.66 -12.84
C GLU A 199 10.57 6.64 -13.48
N ILE A 200 11.30 7.75 -13.36
CA ILE A 200 12.69 7.89 -13.82
C ILE A 200 13.62 7.10 -12.88
N THR A 201 13.42 7.24 -11.57
CA THR A 201 14.23 6.63 -10.53
C THR A 201 13.40 5.70 -9.63
N PRO A 202 12.85 4.60 -10.18
CA PRO A 202 12.13 3.64 -9.37
C PRO A 202 13.12 2.93 -8.42
N GLY A 203 12.67 2.62 -7.19
CA GLY A 203 13.56 2.02 -6.20
C GLY A 203 12.93 1.80 -4.84
N ASN A 204 13.80 1.55 -3.86
CA ASN A 204 13.44 1.28 -2.49
C ASN A 204 12.43 0.12 -2.37
N PHE A 205 12.78 -1.02 -2.99
CA PHE A 205 11.95 -2.23 -3.00
C PHE A 205 10.59 -1.95 -3.66
N ILE A 206 9.47 -2.21 -2.98
CA ILE A 206 8.11 -1.96 -3.48
C ILE A 206 7.59 -0.56 -3.16
N PHE A 207 8.41 0.34 -2.63
CA PHE A 207 8.02 1.71 -2.27
C PHE A 207 7.73 2.60 -3.48
N ARG A 208 8.63 2.53 -4.52
CA ARG A 208 8.49 3.32 -5.75
C ARG A 208 8.62 2.43 -6.97
N THR A 209 7.50 2.09 -7.57
CA THR A 209 7.37 1.19 -8.72
C THR A 209 6.58 1.88 -9.82
N ARG A 210 6.69 1.39 -11.08
CA ARG A 210 5.94 1.97 -12.21
C ARG A 210 4.50 1.51 -12.27
N GLU A 211 4.22 0.34 -11.74
CA GLU A 211 2.89 -0.21 -11.54
C GLU A 211 2.68 -0.42 -10.04
N PHE A 212 1.63 0.15 -9.48
CA PHE A 212 1.31 0.08 -8.06
C PHE A 212 -0.20 0.05 -7.86
N GLU A 213 -0.66 -0.12 -6.64
CA GLU A 213 -2.08 -0.02 -6.30
C GLU A 213 -2.30 1.11 -5.30
N GLN A 214 -3.39 1.86 -5.52
CA GLN A 214 -3.89 2.89 -4.62
C GLN A 214 -5.21 2.45 -3.98
N MET A 215 -5.42 2.91 -2.76
CA MET A 215 -6.69 2.87 -2.03
C MET A 215 -7.07 4.34 -1.79
N GLU A 216 -8.02 4.85 -2.54
CA GLU A 216 -8.30 6.27 -2.65
C GLU A 216 -9.78 6.55 -2.39
N LEU A 217 -10.06 7.64 -1.71
CA LEU A 217 -11.39 8.13 -1.42
C LEU A 217 -11.46 9.60 -1.80
N GLU A 218 -12.48 9.97 -2.58
CA GLU A 218 -12.86 11.36 -2.81
C GLU A 218 -14.10 11.66 -1.98
N PHE A 219 -13.92 12.54 -0.97
CA PHE A 219 -15.01 12.94 -0.08
C PHE A 219 -15.50 14.33 -0.45
N PHE A 220 -16.71 14.38 -0.94
CA PHE A 220 -17.37 15.59 -1.45
C PHE A 220 -18.12 16.29 -0.32
N CYS A 221 -17.76 17.53 -0.01
CA CYS A 221 -18.34 18.32 1.08
C CYS A 221 -18.78 19.72 0.62
N GLU A 222 -19.56 20.39 1.44
CA GLU A 222 -19.98 21.77 1.21
C GLU A 222 -18.78 22.72 1.34
N PRO A 223 -18.59 23.69 0.41
CA PRO A 223 -17.56 24.71 0.54
C PRO A 223 -17.64 25.44 1.88
N GLY A 224 -16.50 25.59 2.55
CA GLY A 224 -16.40 26.17 3.89
C GLY A 224 -16.44 25.16 5.05
N THR A 225 -16.76 23.88 4.78
CA THR A 225 -16.65 22.78 5.76
C THR A 225 -15.40 21.91 5.52
N ASP A 226 -14.66 22.22 4.49
CA ASP A 226 -13.53 21.46 3.98
C ASP A 226 -12.38 21.30 4.97
N GLU A 227 -12.10 22.32 5.81
CA GLU A 227 -11.02 22.25 6.79
C GLU A 227 -11.32 21.28 7.93
N GLU A 228 -12.59 21.24 8.40
CA GLU A 228 -13.03 20.26 9.41
C GLU A 228 -12.98 18.83 8.86
N TRP A 229 -13.45 18.63 7.63
CA TRP A 229 -13.39 17.32 6.98
C TRP A 229 -11.96 16.89 6.69
N HIS A 230 -11.07 17.80 6.32
CA HIS A 230 -9.67 17.50 6.09
C HIS A 230 -9.00 16.99 7.39
N GLN A 231 -9.19 17.71 8.52
CA GLN A 231 -8.66 17.25 9.81
C GLN A 231 -9.28 15.93 10.26
N TYR A 232 -10.60 15.77 10.09
CA TYR A 232 -11.28 14.51 10.39
C TYR A 232 -10.65 13.32 9.65
N TRP A 233 -10.36 13.47 8.36
CA TRP A 233 -9.77 12.39 7.57
C TRP A 233 -8.31 12.12 7.95
N ILE A 234 -7.52 13.11 8.31
CA ILE A 234 -6.16 12.93 8.84
C ILE A 234 -6.21 12.05 10.11
N ASP A 235 -7.02 12.43 11.07
CA ASP A 235 -7.15 11.71 12.36
C ASP A 235 -7.67 10.28 12.15
N TYR A 236 -8.69 10.13 11.30
CA TYR A 236 -9.31 8.84 11.00
C TYR A 236 -8.33 7.88 10.32
N ARG A 237 -7.54 8.37 9.36
CA ARG A 237 -6.56 7.56 8.64
C ARG A 237 -5.39 7.16 9.52
N LYS A 238 -4.88 8.08 10.31
CA LYS A 238 -3.83 7.80 11.30
C LYS A 238 -4.27 6.72 12.31
N ALA A 239 -5.47 6.85 12.85
CA ALA A 239 -6.03 5.87 13.78
C ALA A 239 -6.18 4.48 13.13
N TRP A 240 -6.52 4.40 11.83
CA TRP A 240 -6.63 3.13 11.11
C TRP A 240 -5.30 2.37 11.02
N TYR A 241 -4.18 3.04 10.77
CA TYR A 241 -2.85 2.42 10.74
C TYR A 241 -2.45 1.92 12.14
N VAL A 242 -2.72 2.71 13.16
CA VAL A 242 -2.42 2.35 14.56
C VAL A 242 -3.26 1.15 15.01
N ASP A 243 -4.55 1.11 14.67
CA ASP A 243 -5.45 -0.02 14.96
C ASP A 243 -4.99 -1.33 14.30
N LEU A 244 -4.28 -1.26 13.18
CA LEU A 244 -3.70 -2.39 12.48
C LEU A 244 -2.25 -2.71 12.86
N GLY A 245 -1.74 -2.09 13.92
CA GLY A 245 -0.47 -2.45 14.56
C GLY A 245 0.74 -1.62 14.16
N ILE A 246 0.56 -0.49 13.46
CA ILE A 246 1.66 0.49 13.28
C ILE A 246 1.88 1.24 14.59
N ASP A 247 3.13 1.24 15.09
CA ASP A 247 3.50 2.01 16.27
C ASP A 247 3.34 3.51 15.97
N PRO A 248 2.60 4.27 16.81
CA PRO A 248 2.45 5.72 16.64
C PRO A 248 3.79 6.48 16.56
N GLU A 249 4.86 5.98 17.17
CA GLU A 249 6.20 6.59 17.10
C GLU A 249 6.85 6.44 15.70
N ASN A 250 6.38 5.48 14.91
CA ASN A 250 6.82 5.25 13.53
C ASN A 250 5.91 5.93 12.50
N LEU A 251 4.94 6.73 12.95
CA LEU A 251 3.99 7.45 12.09
C LEU A 251 4.00 8.93 12.46
N ARG A 252 4.16 9.81 11.46
CA ARG A 252 4.09 11.26 11.68
C ARG A 252 3.26 11.95 10.62
N GLU A 253 2.77 13.13 10.93
CA GLU A 253 2.14 14.04 9.99
C GLU A 253 3.20 14.99 9.42
N TYR A 254 3.23 15.14 8.11
CA TYR A 254 4.04 16.12 7.40
C TYR A 254 3.13 17.04 6.59
N GLU A 255 2.96 18.27 7.05
CA GLU A 255 2.20 19.27 6.33
C GLU A 255 3.08 19.92 5.24
N HIS A 256 2.61 19.88 4.01
CA HIS A 256 3.33 20.47 2.90
C HIS A 256 3.37 22.00 3.01
N PRO A 257 4.55 22.64 2.84
CA PRO A 257 4.64 24.07 2.73
C PRO A 257 3.89 24.55 1.48
N LYS A 258 3.35 25.77 1.52
CA LYS A 258 2.50 26.30 0.45
C LYS A 258 3.14 26.27 -0.92
N GLU A 259 4.45 26.46 -0.98
CA GLU A 259 5.26 26.47 -2.21
C GLU A 259 5.37 25.11 -2.88
N LYS A 260 5.15 24.02 -2.12
CA LYS A 260 5.22 22.62 -2.59
C LYS A 260 3.84 22.01 -2.84
N LEU A 261 2.76 22.76 -2.64
CA LEU A 261 1.41 22.25 -2.90
C LEU A 261 1.20 22.01 -4.39
N SER A 262 0.50 20.95 -4.72
CA SER A 262 -0.02 20.72 -6.06
C SER A 262 -0.97 21.84 -6.46
N HIS A 263 -1.06 22.14 -7.74
CA HIS A 263 -1.85 23.24 -8.28
C HIS A 263 -3.37 23.18 -7.96
N TYR A 264 -3.86 22.02 -7.58
CA TYR A 264 -5.24 21.77 -7.20
C TYR A 264 -5.48 21.81 -5.68
N SER A 265 -4.43 21.86 -4.87
CA SER A 265 -4.55 21.65 -3.42
C SER A 265 -4.46 22.96 -2.63
N LYS A 266 -5.42 23.17 -1.72
CA LYS A 266 -5.40 24.24 -0.72
C LYS A 266 -4.52 23.88 0.48
N ARG A 267 -4.50 22.59 0.89
CA ARG A 267 -3.71 22.02 1.99
C ARG A 267 -3.48 20.54 1.73
N THR A 268 -2.27 20.07 1.97
CA THR A 268 -1.92 18.64 1.91
C THR A 268 -1.14 18.27 3.15
N VAL A 269 -1.52 17.13 3.75
CA VAL A 269 -0.80 16.49 4.86
C VAL A 269 -0.50 15.07 4.48
N ASP A 270 0.77 14.68 4.54
CA ASP A 270 1.17 13.28 4.40
C ASP A 270 1.24 12.61 5.76
N LEU A 271 0.71 11.41 5.84
CA LEU A 271 1.09 10.46 6.87
C LEU A 271 2.36 9.78 6.40
N GLU A 272 3.47 10.05 7.06
CA GLU A 272 4.76 9.43 6.77
C GLU A 272 5.06 8.30 7.75
N TYR A 273 5.62 7.20 7.22
CA TYR A 273 6.11 6.08 8.01
C TYR A 273 7.63 6.03 8.01
N ARG A 274 8.22 5.57 9.13
CA ARG A 274 9.68 5.40 9.28
C ARG A 274 10.16 4.13 8.58
N PHE A 275 10.36 4.18 7.27
CA PHE A 275 10.83 3.05 6.46
C PHE A 275 12.30 2.69 6.70
N GLY A 276 13.11 3.62 7.17
CA GLY A 276 14.54 3.43 7.40
C GLY A 276 15.37 3.40 6.12
N PHE A 277 15.01 4.20 5.11
CA PHE A 277 15.78 4.32 3.88
C PHE A 277 17.16 4.97 4.11
N GLN A 278 18.11 4.68 3.23
CA GLN A 278 19.37 5.41 3.23
C GLN A 278 19.16 6.85 2.76
N GLY A 279 19.52 7.81 3.61
CA GLY A 279 19.38 9.25 3.33
C GLY A 279 18.10 9.88 3.85
N SER A 280 17.02 9.15 4.00
CA SER A 280 15.78 9.60 4.64
C SER A 280 15.15 8.46 5.41
N GLU A 281 14.92 8.62 6.71
CA GLU A 281 14.25 7.58 7.51
C GLU A 281 12.77 7.50 7.19
N TRP A 282 12.16 8.62 6.82
CA TRP A 282 10.73 8.78 6.62
C TRP A 282 10.36 8.73 5.13
N GLY A 283 9.16 8.28 4.85
CA GLY A 283 8.59 8.28 3.53
C GLY A 283 7.07 8.33 3.59
N GLU A 284 6.48 8.97 2.60
CA GLU A 284 5.05 9.10 2.43
C GLU A 284 4.36 7.73 2.35
N LEU A 285 3.39 7.51 3.24
CA LEU A 285 2.55 6.32 3.30
C LEU A 285 1.18 6.59 2.69
N GLU A 286 0.59 7.74 3.04
CA GLU A 286 -0.71 8.20 2.57
C GLU A 286 -0.72 9.73 2.51
N GLY A 287 -1.16 10.31 1.39
CA GLY A 287 -1.42 11.73 1.25
C GLY A 287 -2.89 12.05 1.55
N ILE A 288 -3.17 13.16 2.26
CA ILE A 288 -4.52 13.65 2.48
C ILE A 288 -4.57 15.09 2.01
N ALA A 289 -5.25 15.33 0.88
CA ALA A 289 -5.31 16.61 0.21
C ALA A 289 -6.70 17.26 0.29
N ASN A 290 -6.74 18.56 0.52
CA ASN A 290 -7.92 19.39 0.27
C ASN A 290 -7.81 19.94 -1.15
N ARG A 291 -8.52 19.34 -2.10
CA ARG A 291 -8.47 19.64 -3.54
C ARG A 291 -9.41 20.77 -3.95
N THR A 292 -10.15 21.34 -3.01
CA THR A 292 -11.22 22.33 -3.28
C THR A 292 -12.22 21.81 -4.32
N ASP A 293 -12.75 22.65 -5.17
CA ASP A 293 -13.66 22.32 -6.29
C ASP A 293 -12.94 22.11 -7.62
N TYR A 294 -11.60 22.10 -7.61
CA TYR A 294 -10.78 22.14 -8.82
C TYR A 294 -11.17 21.07 -9.85
N ASP A 295 -11.15 19.79 -9.45
CA ASP A 295 -11.34 18.67 -10.39
C ASP A 295 -12.75 18.66 -11.00
N LEU A 296 -13.79 18.87 -10.18
CA LEU A 296 -15.16 18.93 -10.67
C LEU A 296 -15.37 20.13 -11.62
N THR A 297 -14.75 21.26 -11.33
CA THR A 297 -14.83 22.46 -12.16
C THR A 297 -14.15 22.24 -13.51
N VAL A 298 -12.90 21.78 -13.56
CA VAL A 298 -12.18 21.60 -14.83
C VAL A 298 -12.82 20.52 -15.71
N HIS A 299 -13.34 19.45 -15.12
CA HIS A 299 -14.08 18.43 -15.88
C HIS A 299 -15.43 18.92 -16.37
N SER A 300 -16.15 19.72 -15.58
CA SER A 300 -17.39 20.36 -16.00
C SER A 300 -17.17 21.29 -17.18
N GLU A 301 -16.16 22.15 -17.11
CA GLU A 301 -15.81 23.10 -18.19
C GLU A 301 -15.37 22.36 -19.46
N ALA A 302 -14.50 21.36 -19.34
CA ALA A 302 -13.97 20.63 -20.49
C ALA A 302 -15.02 19.77 -21.20
N SER A 303 -15.94 19.15 -20.45
CA SER A 303 -16.93 18.22 -21.00
C SER A 303 -18.30 18.84 -21.27
N GLY A 304 -18.61 19.98 -20.64
CA GLY A 304 -19.96 20.56 -20.60
C GLY A 304 -20.93 19.83 -19.66
N ALA A 305 -20.48 18.81 -18.94
CA ALA A 305 -21.30 18.08 -17.98
C ALA A 305 -21.49 18.92 -16.70
N LYS A 306 -22.68 18.78 -16.06
CA LYS A 306 -22.96 19.44 -14.79
C LYS A 306 -22.46 18.58 -13.65
N LEU A 307 -21.43 19.02 -12.97
CA LEU A 307 -20.84 18.36 -11.80
C LEU A 307 -21.05 19.18 -10.51
N ASP A 308 -21.96 20.16 -10.56
CA ASP A 308 -22.44 20.91 -9.40
C ASP A 308 -23.54 20.14 -8.64
N TYR A 309 -23.69 20.44 -7.37
CA TYR A 309 -24.79 19.94 -6.54
C TYR A 309 -25.89 21.00 -6.42
N PHE A 310 -27.14 20.60 -6.55
CA PHE A 310 -28.31 21.43 -6.25
C PHE A 310 -28.88 21.06 -4.88
N ASP A 311 -28.82 21.98 -3.93
CA ASP A 311 -29.45 21.80 -2.63
C ASP A 311 -30.93 22.11 -2.69
N PRO A 312 -31.83 21.10 -2.51
CA PRO A 312 -33.28 21.33 -2.57
C PRO A 312 -33.80 22.18 -1.40
N ASN A 313 -33.06 22.30 -0.28
CA ASN A 313 -33.46 23.07 0.88
C ASN A 313 -33.18 24.58 0.70
N THR A 314 -31.96 24.93 0.30
CA THR A 314 -31.54 26.31 0.09
C THR A 314 -31.90 26.84 -1.29
N LYS A 315 -32.18 25.96 -2.26
CA LYS A 315 -32.38 26.27 -3.69
C LYS A 315 -31.10 26.80 -4.38
N GLU A 316 -29.95 26.64 -3.77
CA GLU A 316 -28.66 27.06 -4.30
C GLU A 316 -27.96 25.93 -5.04
N ARG A 317 -27.04 26.30 -5.93
CA ARG A 317 -26.11 25.39 -6.60
C ARG A 317 -24.70 25.73 -6.22
N TRP A 318 -23.90 24.72 -5.95
CA TRP A 318 -22.49 24.86 -5.65
C TRP A 318 -21.70 23.63 -6.09
N THR A 319 -20.43 23.82 -6.43
CA THR A 319 -19.52 22.72 -6.73
C THR A 319 -18.93 22.22 -5.42
N PRO A 320 -19.04 20.91 -5.12
CA PRO A 320 -18.45 20.36 -3.90
C PRO A 320 -16.94 20.57 -3.80
N TYR A 321 -16.47 20.82 -2.59
CA TYR A 321 -15.06 20.71 -2.27
C TYR A 321 -14.74 19.23 -2.00
N VAL A 322 -13.50 18.85 -2.29
CA VAL A 322 -13.05 17.45 -2.24
C VAL A 322 -11.93 17.29 -1.24
N ILE A 323 -12.08 16.35 -0.33
CA ILE A 323 -11.01 15.86 0.53
C ILE A 323 -10.60 14.46 0.04
N GLU A 324 -9.33 14.30 -0.26
CA GLU A 324 -8.74 13.08 -0.84
C GLU A 324 -7.78 12.40 0.13
N PRO A 325 -8.17 11.37 0.87
CA PRO A 325 -7.23 10.40 1.44
C PRO A 325 -6.80 9.40 0.36
N SER A 326 -5.49 9.37 0.06
CA SER A 326 -4.90 8.53 -0.98
C SER A 326 -3.74 7.71 -0.44
N ALA A 327 -3.97 6.43 -0.18
CA ALA A 327 -3.00 5.50 0.34
C ALA A 327 -2.38 4.63 -0.75
N GLY A 328 -1.06 4.48 -0.74
CA GLY A 328 -0.38 3.46 -1.53
C GLY A 328 -0.53 2.09 -0.91
N LEU A 329 -1.33 1.18 -1.51
CA LEU A 329 -1.47 -0.19 -1.00
C LEU A 329 -0.11 -0.91 -0.91
N THR A 330 0.74 -0.76 -1.91
CA THR A 330 2.08 -1.36 -1.96
C THR A 330 2.99 -0.80 -0.87
N ARG A 331 2.91 0.51 -0.59
CA ARG A 331 3.61 1.16 0.53
C ARG A 331 3.08 0.69 1.88
N SER A 332 1.75 0.58 2.02
CA SER A 332 1.12 0.05 3.24
C SER A 332 1.56 -1.38 3.53
N LEU A 333 1.60 -2.26 2.51
CA LEU A 333 2.11 -3.62 2.64
C LEU A 333 3.56 -3.62 3.13
N MET A 334 4.41 -2.77 2.56
CA MET A 334 5.81 -2.64 2.99
C MET A 334 5.92 -2.16 4.44
N ALA A 335 5.13 -1.14 4.84
CA ALA A 335 5.11 -0.62 6.20
C ALA A 335 4.69 -1.70 7.21
N PHE A 336 3.60 -2.43 6.94
CA PHE A 336 3.16 -3.54 7.80
C PHE A 336 4.18 -4.66 7.92
N LEU A 337 4.92 -5.00 6.85
CA LEU A 337 5.99 -6.00 6.92
C LEU A 337 7.18 -5.51 7.76
N ILE A 338 7.56 -4.22 7.63
CA ILE A 338 8.66 -3.64 8.41
C ILE A 338 8.27 -3.58 9.89
N GLU A 339 7.06 -3.12 10.19
CA GLU A 339 6.56 -3.01 11.55
C GLU A 339 6.47 -4.38 12.23
N ALA A 340 5.94 -5.36 11.52
CA ALA A 340 5.77 -6.71 12.04
C ALA A 340 7.07 -7.49 12.23
N TYR A 341 8.18 -7.09 11.61
CA TYR A 341 9.44 -7.85 11.66
C TYR A 341 10.12 -7.74 13.02
N HIS A 342 10.29 -8.89 13.69
CA HIS A 342 11.00 -8.98 14.96
C HIS A 342 11.97 -10.15 14.97
N GLU A 343 13.06 -9.98 15.72
CA GLU A 343 13.99 -11.06 16.07
C GLU A 343 13.97 -11.23 17.58
N ASP A 344 13.65 -12.42 18.04
CA ASP A 344 13.62 -12.80 19.44
C ASP A 344 14.21 -14.19 19.65
N VAL A 345 13.96 -14.81 20.79
CA VAL A 345 14.41 -16.17 21.12
C VAL A 345 13.23 -17.03 21.53
N ALA A 346 13.31 -18.30 21.22
CA ALA A 346 12.30 -19.28 21.62
C ALA A 346 12.93 -20.55 22.18
N PRO A 347 12.28 -21.22 23.15
CA PRO A 347 12.73 -22.48 23.70
C PRO A 347 12.97 -23.54 22.61
N ASN A 348 13.99 -24.36 22.79
CA ASN A 348 14.28 -25.50 21.92
C ASN A 348 14.17 -26.84 22.68
N ALA A 349 14.11 -27.92 21.92
CA ALA A 349 13.95 -29.29 22.48
C ALA A 349 15.12 -29.77 23.38
N LYS A 350 16.23 -29.02 23.41
CA LYS A 350 17.42 -29.36 24.21
C LYS A 350 17.49 -28.59 25.53
N GLY A 351 16.42 -27.84 25.88
CA GLY A 351 16.37 -27.02 27.09
C GLY A 351 17.11 -25.66 26.98
N GLY A 352 17.58 -25.30 25.79
CA GLY A 352 18.14 -23.98 25.48
C GLY A 352 17.17 -23.11 24.71
N VAL A 353 17.70 -22.04 24.10
CA VAL A 353 16.94 -21.12 23.24
C VAL A 353 17.58 -21.00 21.86
N ASP A 354 16.74 -20.87 20.83
CA ASP A 354 17.16 -20.60 19.46
C ASP A 354 16.68 -19.20 19.05
N LYS A 355 17.43 -18.53 18.17
CA LYS A 355 16.96 -17.31 17.53
C LYS A 355 15.70 -17.57 16.73
N ARG A 356 14.73 -16.67 16.86
CA ARG A 356 13.46 -16.71 16.15
C ARG A 356 13.28 -15.40 15.35
N VAL A 357 12.97 -15.55 14.07
CA VAL A 357 12.42 -14.48 13.24
C VAL A 357 10.91 -14.63 13.23
N VAL A 358 10.19 -13.56 13.48
CA VAL A 358 8.72 -13.57 13.54
C VAL A 358 8.16 -12.30 12.89
N LEU A 359 7.09 -12.46 12.09
CA LEU A 359 6.26 -11.36 11.64
C LEU A 359 5.05 -11.23 12.57
N LYS A 360 5.07 -10.22 13.45
CA LYS A 360 3.96 -9.93 14.38
C LYS A 360 2.88 -9.10 13.69
N LEU A 361 2.36 -9.60 12.57
CA LEU A 361 1.23 -8.98 11.87
C LEU A 361 -0.04 -9.03 12.73
N ASP A 362 -0.84 -7.96 12.65
CA ASP A 362 -2.22 -8.03 13.16
C ASP A 362 -2.93 -9.26 12.58
N PRO A 363 -3.66 -10.06 13.38
CA PRO A 363 -4.34 -11.26 12.90
C PRO A 363 -5.27 -11.02 11.71
N ARG A 364 -5.86 -9.82 11.60
CA ARG A 364 -6.68 -9.41 10.45
C ARG A 364 -5.88 -9.33 9.15
N LEU A 365 -4.58 -9.00 9.24
CA LEU A 365 -3.69 -8.86 8.08
C LEU A 365 -2.92 -10.14 7.74
N ALA A 366 -2.72 -11.05 8.71
CA ALA A 366 -1.94 -12.27 8.51
C ALA A 366 -2.37 -13.06 7.26
N PRO A 367 -1.44 -13.42 6.35
CA PRO A 367 -1.75 -14.16 5.12
C PRO A 367 -2.39 -15.52 5.40
N VAL A 368 -1.85 -16.24 6.36
CA VAL A 368 -2.36 -17.53 6.87
C VAL A 368 -2.91 -17.27 8.27
N LYS A 369 -4.17 -17.62 8.50
CA LYS A 369 -4.84 -17.34 9.78
C LYS A 369 -4.55 -18.38 10.85
N ALA A 370 -4.42 -19.63 10.43
CA ALA A 370 -4.07 -20.73 11.31
C ALA A 370 -3.25 -21.78 10.54
N ALA A 371 -2.45 -22.55 11.24
CA ALA A 371 -1.76 -23.71 10.68
C ALA A 371 -2.05 -24.95 11.52
N VAL A 372 -2.48 -26.05 10.88
CA VAL A 372 -2.71 -27.32 11.54
C VAL A 372 -1.48 -28.21 11.36
N LEU A 373 -0.91 -28.64 12.47
CA LEU A 373 0.40 -29.30 12.56
C LEU A 373 0.27 -30.62 13.35
N PRO A 374 0.09 -31.78 12.70
CA PRO A 374 0.06 -33.05 13.42
C PRO A 374 1.41 -33.30 14.13
N LEU A 375 1.41 -33.77 15.37
CA LEU A 375 2.64 -33.95 16.15
C LEU A 375 3.64 -34.86 15.44
N SER A 376 3.14 -35.90 14.76
CA SER A 376 3.95 -36.83 13.95
C SER A 376 3.21 -37.22 12.65
N ARG A 377 3.94 -37.90 11.73
CA ARG A 377 3.37 -38.35 10.44
C ARG A 377 2.60 -39.68 10.53
N LYS A 378 2.20 -40.11 11.72
CA LYS A 378 1.39 -41.33 11.85
C LYS A 378 -0.03 -41.07 11.34
N PRO A 379 -0.63 -42.02 10.59
CA PRO A 379 -1.96 -41.86 9.99
C PRO A 379 -3.05 -41.47 10.99
N GLU A 380 -2.96 -41.98 12.23
CA GLU A 380 -3.91 -41.65 13.31
C GLU A 380 -3.90 -40.17 13.73
N LEU A 381 -2.82 -39.43 13.40
CA LEU A 381 -2.73 -37.98 13.65
C LEU A 381 -2.92 -37.16 12.39
N THR A 382 -2.36 -37.62 11.26
CA THR A 382 -2.41 -36.84 10.01
C THR A 382 -3.80 -36.80 9.40
N GLY A 383 -4.59 -37.87 9.48
CA GLY A 383 -5.96 -37.90 8.97
C GLY A 383 -6.86 -36.85 9.64
N PRO A 384 -7.08 -36.96 10.96
CA PRO A 384 -7.92 -35.96 11.67
C PRO A 384 -7.38 -34.55 11.62
N ALA A 385 -6.05 -34.34 11.61
CA ALA A 385 -5.45 -33.02 11.45
C ALA A 385 -5.74 -32.43 10.07
N GLN A 386 -5.71 -33.25 9.01
CA GLN A 386 -6.09 -32.80 7.67
C GLN A 386 -7.57 -32.44 7.58
N GLU A 387 -8.45 -33.26 8.16
CA GLU A 387 -9.89 -32.98 8.22
C GLU A 387 -10.19 -31.66 8.93
N LEU A 388 -9.52 -31.41 10.07
CA LEU A 388 -9.64 -30.14 10.77
C LEU A 388 -9.15 -28.96 9.90
N ALA A 389 -8.02 -29.10 9.21
CA ALA A 389 -7.51 -28.08 8.32
C ALA A 389 -8.49 -27.79 7.18
N ASP A 390 -9.10 -28.80 6.59
CA ASP A 390 -10.07 -28.67 5.50
C ASP A 390 -11.38 -28.03 5.98
N GLU A 391 -11.85 -28.34 7.18
CA GLU A 391 -12.98 -27.66 7.80
C GLU A 391 -12.72 -26.16 7.98
N LEU A 392 -11.55 -25.81 8.54
CA LEU A 392 -11.19 -24.42 8.80
C LEU A 392 -10.95 -23.63 7.50
N ARG A 393 -10.48 -24.27 6.41
CA ARG A 393 -10.34 -23.65 5.07
C ARG A 393 -11.66 -23.17 4.48
N GLY A 394 -12.78 -23.70 4.93
CA GLY A 394 -14.09 -23.19 4.56
C GLY A 394 -14.34 -21.74 4.99
N ILE A 395 -13.52 -21.19 5.89
CA ILE A 395 -13.67 -19.83 6.43
C ILE A 395 -12.41 -18.99 6.20
N TRP A 396 -11.23 -19.55 6.38
CA TRP A 396 -9.95 -18.82 6.38
C TRP A 396 -8.91 -19.49 5.48
N ASN A 397 -7.86 -18.75 5.14
CA ASN A 397 -6.64 -19.34 4.60
C ASN A 397 -5.90 -20.06 5.71
N VAL A 398 -5.87 -21.40 5.63
CA VAL A 398 -5.30 -22.30 6.65
C VAL A 398 -4.23 -23.19 6.03
N ASP A 399 -3.07 -23.21 6.64
CA ASP A 399 -1.96 -24.08 6.24
C ASP A 399 -2.04 -25.45 6.94
N TYR A 400 -1.50 -26.46 6.29
CA TYR A 400 -1.27 -27.79 6.86
C TYR A 400 0.16 -28.19 6.60
N ASP A 401 0.90 -28.58 7.64
CA ASP A 401 2.31 -28.96 7.50
C ASP A 401 2.67 -30.13 8.41
N ASP A 402 3.09 -31.24 7.81
CA ASP A 402 3.59 -32.43 8.50
C ASP A 402 5.10 -32.66 8.27
N ALA A 403 5.80 -31.74 7.59
CA ALA A 403 7.18 -31.90 7.15
C ALA A 403 8.22 -31.54 8.23
N GLY A 404 8.92 -32.52 8.74
CA GLY A 404 9.98 -32.37 9.75
C GLY A 404 9.45 -32.28 11.19
N ALA A 405 10.30 -31.85 12.13
CA ALA A 405 9.93 -31.73 13.53
C ALA A 405 8.97 -30.57 13.79
N VAL A 406 8.02 -30.73 14.70
CA VAL A 406 6.99 -29.72 15.02
C VAL A 406 7.56 -28.35 15.36
N GLY A 407 8.67 -28.28 16.11
CA GLY A 407 9.34 -27.00 16.41
C GLY A 407 9.84 -26.24 15.18
N ARG A 408 10.28 -26.93 14.11
CA ARG A 408 10.66 -26.29 12.83
C ARG A 408 9.43 -25.79 12.07
N ARG A 409 8.31 -26.49 12.20
CA ARG A 409 7.03 -26.08 11.59
C ARG A 409 6.51 -24.81 12.25
N TYR A 410 6.55 -24.71 13.58
CA TYR A 410 6.26 -23.45 14.28
C TYR A 410 7.13 -22.29 13.77
N ARG A 411 8.47 -22.51 13.58
CA ARG A 411 9.36 -21.44 13.07
C ARG A 411 8.97 -21.00 11.66
N ARG A 412 8.56 -21.92 10.79
CA ARG A 412 8.07 -21.57 9.44
C ARG A 412 6.83 -20.69 9.51
N GLN A 413 5.90 -20.97 10.41
CA GLN A 413 4.68 -20.21 10.62
C GLN A 413 4.95 -18.85 11.31
N ASP A 414 5.86 -18.81 12.28
CA ASP A 414 6.30 -17.56 12.90
C ASP A 414 6.87 -16.58 11.85
N GLU A 415 7.72 -17.08 10.92
CA GLU A 415 8.33 -16.26 9.87
C GLU A 415 7.35 -15.70 8.83
N ILE A 416 6.20 -16.30 8.65
CA ILE A 416 5.16 -15.81 7.71
C ILE A 416 4.01 -15.08 8.41
N GLY A 417 4.06 -15.00 9.75
CA GLY A 417 3.13 -14.22 10.54
C GLY A 417 1.81 -14.92 10.88
N THR A 418 1.75 -16.27 10.82
CA THR A 418 0.56 -17.03 11.20
C THR A 418 0.28 -16.85 12.69
N PRO A 419 -0.88 -16.32 13.11
CA PRO A 419 -1.14 -15.99 14.50
C PRO A 419 -1.37 -17.23 15.38
N PHE A 420 -1.93 -18.30 14.83
CA PHE A 420 -2.28 -19.50 15.59
C PHE A 420 -1.77 -20.78 14.92
N CYS A 421 -1.07 -21.60 15.69
CA CYS A 421 -0.67 -22.95 15.27
C CYS A 421 -1.42 -23.99 16.10
N ILE A 422 -2.12 -24.90 15.45
CA ILE A 422 -2.97 -25.93 16.04
C ILE A 422 -2.24 -27.26 15.94
N THR A 423 -1.92 -27.88 17.06
CA THR A 423 -1.25 -29.17 17.08
C THR A 423 -2.24 -30.26 17.44
N TYR A 424 -2.40 -31.23 16.54
CA TYR A 424 -3.09 -32.50 16.79
C TYR A 424 -2.06 -33.54 17.24
N ASP A 425 -2.21 -34.05 18.46
CA ASP A 425 -1.27 -34.95 19.13
C ASP A 425 -1.93 -36.28 19.54
N PHE A 426 -1.21 -37.14 20.25
CA PHE A 426 -1.74 -38.46 20.69
C PHE A 426 -2.87 -38.29 21.70
N ASP A 427 -2.77 -37.33 22.61
CA ASP A 427 -3.82 -37.03 23.58
C ASP A 427 -5.12 -36.58 22.89
N SER A 428 -5.01 -35.97 21.71
CA SER A 428 -6.16 -35.52 20.90
C SER A 428 -7.08 -36.67 20.48
N ILE A 429 -6.55 -37.87 20.39
CA ILE A 429 -7.31 -39.08 20.05
C ILE A 429 -8.24 -39.47 21.23
N GLU A 430 -7.78 -39.27 22.45
CA GLU A 430 -8.49 -39.67 23.67
C GLU A 430 -9.43 -38.57 24.19
N ASP A 431 -8.95 -37.32 24.23
CA ASP A 431 -9.67 -36.20 24.84
C ASP A 431 -10.45 -35.34 23.86
N HIS A 432 -10.35 -35.61 22.53
CA HIS A 432 -11.00 -34.81 21.46
C HIS A 432 -10.69 -33.33 21.55
N ALA A 433 -9.44 -32.96 21.91
CA ALA A 433 -8.98 -31.59 21.99
C ALA A 433 -7.65 -31.41 21.25
N VAL A 434 -7.28 -30.19 20.94
CA VAL A 434 -6.03 -29.82 20.28
C VAL A 434 -5.30 -28.76 21.06
N THR A 435 -3.98 -28.66 20.89
CA THR A 435 -3.19 -27.60 21.48
C THR A 435 -3.08 -26.45 20.49
N ILE A 436 -3.54 -25.26 20.87
CA ILE A 436 -3.38 -24.03 20.09
C ILE A 436 -2.25 -23.18 20.70
N ARG A 437 -1.25 -22.87 19.87
CA ARG A 437 -0.14 -21.98 20.24
C ARG A 437 -0.34 -20.63 19.59
N GLU A 438 -0.31 -19.59 20.40
CA GLU A 438 -0.27 -18.21 19.96
C GLU A 438 1.16 -17.82 19.52
N ARG A 439 1.26 -17.09 18.39
CA ARG A 439 2.54 -16.67 17.78
C ARG A 439 3.36 -15.74 18.69
N ASP A 440 2.72 -14.72 19.27
CA ASP A 440 3.42 -13.60 19.91
C ASP A 440 3.90 -13.95 21.32
N THR A 441 3.04 -14.55 22.12
CA THR A 441 3.34 -14.99 23.50
C THR A 441 4.00 -16.36 23.58
N MET A 442 3.81 -17.20 22.52
CA MET A 442 4.14 -18.63 22.50
C MET A 442 3.37 -19.45 23.54
N GLU A 443 2.37 -18.88 24.17
CA GLU A 443 1.49 -19.60 25.09
C GLU A 443 0.69 -20.66 24.35
N GLN A 444 0.39 -21.75 25.06
CA GLN A 444 -0.33 -22.89 24.53
C GLN A 444 -1.55 -23.17 25.41
N VAL A 445 -2.68 -23.35 24.76
CA VAL A 445 -3.93 -23.71 25.43
C VAL A 445 -4.52 -24.97 24.81
N ARG A 446 -5.15 -25.80 25.65
CA ARG A 446 -5.86 -27.03 25.19
C ARG A 446 -7.32 -26.66 24.92
N ILE A 447 -7.79 -26.89 23.69
CA ILE A 447 -9.13 -26.49 23.23
C ILE A 447 -9.84 -27.73 22.65
N PRO A 448 -11.10 -28.03 23.06
CA PRO A 448 -11.92 -29.05 22.43
C PRO A 448 -12.09 -28.81 20.93
N LEU A 449 -12.09 -29.86 20.10
CA LEU A 449 -12.17 -29.75 18.64
C LEU A 449 -13.39 -28.95 18.17
N ASP A 450 -14.55 -29.17 18.79
CA ASP A 450 -15.78 -28.46 18.49
C ASP A 450 -15.76 -26.95 18.84
N MET A 451 -14.81 -26.52 19.69
CA MET A 451 -14.63 -25.14 20.11
C MET A 451 -13.54 -24.38 19.34
N VAL A 452 -12.72 -25.07 18.53
CA VAL A 452 -11.61 -24.46 17.79
C VAL A 452 -12.08 -23.30 16.90
N LYS A 453 -13.14 -23.52 16.16
CA LYS A 453 -13.71 -22.50 15.27
C LYS A 453 -14.14 -21.25 16.02
N SER A 454 -14.88 -21.41 17.11
CA SER A 454 -15.35 -20.30 17.94
C SER A 454 -14.17 -19.55 18.58
N TYR A 455 -13.16 -20.27 19.05
CA TYR A 455 -11.93 -19.72 19.60
C TYR A 455 -11.20 -18.83 18.59
N LEU A 456 -11.10 -19.29 17.34
CA LEU A 456 -10.42 -18.53 16.27
C LEU A 456 -11.26 -17.33 15.83
N ILE A 457 -12.60 -17.43 15.69
CA ILE A 457 -13.49 -16.32 15.33
C ILE A 457 -13.30 -15.16 16.30
N GLU A 458 -13.30 -15.43 17.60
CA GLU A 458 -13.16 -14.42 18.65
C GLU A 458 -11.82 -13.65 18.56
N ARG A 459 -10.74 -14.32 18.11
CA ARG A 459 -9.37 -13.78 18.13
C ARG A 459 -8.86 -13.26 16.79
N LEU A 460 -9.43 -13.71 15.70
CA LEU A 460 -9.06 -13.24 14.36
C LEU A 460 -9.77 -11.94 13.96
N GLY A 461 -10.84 -11.56 14.67
CA GLY A 461 -11.60 -10.34 14.40
C GLY A 461 -12.34 -10.35 13.06
N CYS A 462 -12.72 -11.53 12.57
CA CYS A 462 -13.40 -11.72 11.26
C CYS A 462 -14.91 -11.84 11.42
#